data_2a8f33f532abe2459776a574047f1afc
#
_entry.id   2a8f33f532abe2459776a574047f1afc
#
_cell.length_a   1.000
_cell.length_b   1.000
_cell.length_c   1.000
_cell.angle_alpha   90.00
_cell.angle_beta   90.00
_cell.angle_gamma   90.00
#
_symmetry.space_group_name_H-M   'P 1'
#
loop_
_entity.id
_entity.type
_entity.pdbx_description
1 polymer ?
#
loop_
_entity_poly.entity_id
_entity_poly.type
_entity_poly.pdbx_seq_one_letter_code
_entity_poly.pdbx_strand_id
1 'polypeptide(L)'
;MDLLPVFYSFICIFGFIGNSIVIAVLCLQRDLKTVANIYIVNLATADLLFLVMLPFWATYYAFGLNWIFGTVMCKISSSLLNLNLFASIFFITCMSIDRYMAIVYPLRSQRRTLTQAVIVSICVWALAIMATFPTFHFRNTYYLKNLDVHACIMDFPEKHYSSWCVAMSLVKITFGFCMPVTVIITCYLKIGLHFKKSKGPVINRQSRDRVLKIVTAIVVCFLVCWLPFHLLTFLDVLTRMEIIMDCKIETFVEAALPISICLAFSNSCINPLLYCFVGNQFRKNFRHVISSIKRLQSTNSQHSSSRKGSDLREMEPNRPKGNATV
;
A
#
# COMPACT_ATOMS: atom_id res chain seq x y z
N MET A 1 21.88 2.16 12.97
CA MET A 1 20.90 1.21 12.37
C MET A 1 19.79 0.79 13.33
N ASP A 2 19.89 1.08 14.61
CA ASP A 2 18.98 0.64 15.68
C ASP A 2 17.54 1.20 15.60
N LEU A 3 17.35 2.30 14.87
CA LEU A 3 16.02 2.89 14.67
C LEU A 3 15.20 2.22 13.56
N LEU A 4 15.82 1.48 12.62
CA LEU A 4 15.12 0.85 11.48
C LEU A 4 14.07 -0.17 11.91
N PRO A 5 14.35 -1.09 12.87
CA PRO A 5 13.36 -2.06 13.34
C PRO A 5 12.13 -1.39 13.96
N VAL A 6 12.35 -0.33 14.74
CA VAL A 6 11.26 0.45 15.37
C VAL A 6 10.41 1.13 14.30
N PHE A 7 11.04 1.73 13.32
CA PHE A 7 10.36 2.41 12.22
C PHE A 7 9.53 1.44 11.36
N TYR A 8 10.09 0.28 11.02
CA TYR A 8 9.38 -0.77 10.28
C TYR A 8 8.20 -1.34 11.06
N SER A 9 8.35 -1.52 12.38
CA SER A 9 7.25 -1.96 13.24
C SER A 9 6.11 -0.94 13.29
N PHE A 10 6.45 0.35 13.37
CA PHE A 10 5.49 1.44 13.32
C PHE A 10 4.72 1.45 11.98
N ILE A 11 5.44 1.41 10.86
CA ILE A 11 4.83 1.35 9.52
C ILE A 11 3.92 0.12 9.38
N CYS A 12 4.37 -1.04 9.86
CA CYS A 12 3.59 -2.27 9.82
C CYS A 12 2.26 -2.11 10.55
N ILE A 13 2.27 -1.69 11.82
CA ILE A 13 1.08 -1.60 12.66
C ILE A 13 0.08 -0.59 12.09
N PHE A 14 0.52 0.65 11.88
CA PHE A 14 -0.37 1.72 11.42
C PHE A 14 -0.83 1.51 9.97
N GLY A 15 0.06 1.04 9.10
CA GLY A 15 -0.27 0.73 7.72
C GLY A 15 -1.26 -0.43 7.63
N PHE A 16 -1.03 -1.52 8.37
CA PHE A 16 -1.92 -2.69 8.37
C PHE A 16 -3.32 -2.32 8.85
N ILE A 17 -3.45 -1.62 9.98
CA ILE A 17 -4.73 -1.17 10.51
C ILE A 17 -5.43 -0.24 9.51
N GLY A 18 -4.70 0.75 8.98
CA GLY A 18 -5.26 1.73 8.06
C GLY A 18 -5.78 1.13 6.76
N ASN A 19 -4.99 0.28 6.10
CA ASN A 19 -5.38 -0.35 4.83
C ASN A 19 -6.51 -1.38 5.04
N SER A 20 -6.50 -2.13 6.15
CA SER A 20 -7.62 -3.02 6.51
C SER A 20 -8.93 -2.25 6.69
N ILE A 21 -8.89 -1.09 7.34
CA ILE A 21 -10.05 -0.21 7.49
C ILE A 21 -10.54 0.28 6.11
N VAL A 22 -9.63 0.68 5.21
CA VAL A 22 -10.00 1.13 3.86
C VAL A 22 -10.76 0.04 3.11
N ILE A 23 -10.24 -1.19 3.09
CA ILE A 23 -10.89 -2.33 2.44
C ILE A 23 -12.24 -2.61 3.09
N ALA A 24 -12.30 -2.68 4.43
CA ALA A 24 -13.53 -2.95 5.15
C ALA A 24 -14.61 -1.91 4.85
N VAL A 25 -14.26 -0.60 4.89
CA VAL A 25 -15.22 0.47 4.62
C VAL A 25 -15.76 0.41 3.18
N LEU A 26 -14.90 0.20 2.19
CA LEU A 26 -15.32 0.18 0.79
C LEU A 26 -16.09 -1.09 0.42
N CYS A 27 -15.72 -2.24 0.98
CA CYS A 27 -16.39 -3.52 0.68
C CYS A 27 -17.71 -3.67 1.44
N LEU A 28 -17.76 -3.38 2.76
CA LEU A 28 -18.95 -3.53 3.58
C LEU A 28 -20.08 -2.58 3.18
N GLN A 29 -19.75 -1.37 2.77
CA GLN A 29 -20.74 -0.38 2.33
C GLN A 29 -21.21 -0.61 0.88
N ARG A 30 -20.74 -1.67 0.21
CA ARG A 30 -20.98 -1.89 -1.22
C ARG A 30 -20.67 -0.65 -2.08
N ASP A 31 -19.70 0.14 -1.67
CA ASP A 31 -19.33 1.41 -2.32
C ASP A 31 -18.33 1.21 -3.49
N LEU A 32 -18.16 -0.06 -3.94
CA LEU A 32 -17.40 -0.42 -5.14
C LEU A 32 -18.13 -0.04 -6.44
N LYS A 33 -18.95 1.02 -6.37
CA LYS A 33 -19.74 1.53 -7.50
C LYS A 33 -18.95 2.47 -8.41
N THR A 34 -17.74 2.83 -8.03
CA THR A 34 -16.89 3.75 -8.81
C THR A 34 -15.58 3.06 -9.20
N VAL A 35 -15.09 3.38 -10.40
CA VAL A 35 -13.79 2.91 -10.90
C VAL A 35 -12.66 3.26 -9.91
N ALA A 36 -12.67 4.47 -9.36
CA ALA A 36 -11.67 4.91 -8.40
C ALA A 36 -11.65 4.04 -7.13
N ASN A 37 -12.81 3.63 -6.60
CA ASN A 37 -12.87 2.80 -5.40
C ASN A 37 -12.32 1.39 -5.65
N ILE A 38 -12.49 0.84 -6.85
CA ILE A 38 -11.86 -0.43 -7.25
C ILE A 38 -10.33 -0.29 -7.20
N TYR A 39 -9.77 0.77 -7.76
CA TYR A 39 -8.31 0.99 -7.73
C TYR A 39 -7.79 1.27 -6.31
N ILE A 40 -8.55 1.97 -5.47
CA ILE A 40 -8.19 2.21 -4.06
C ILE A 40 -8.15 0.90 -3.27
N VAL A 41 -9.11 -0.01 -3.45
CA VAL A 41 -9.09 -1.33 -2.80
C VAL A 41 -7.90 -2.15 -3.26
N ASN A 42 -7.58 -2.15 -4.55
CA ASN A 42 -6.42 -2.86 -5.07
C ASN A 42 -5.09 -2.26 -4.54
N LEU A 43 -4.99 -0.94 -4.44
CA LEU A 43 -3.85 -0.26 -3.84
C LEU A 43 -3.69 -0.65 -2.36
N ALA A 44 -4.77 -0.62 -1.58
CA ALA A 44 -4.75 -1.04 -0.18
C ALA A 44 -4.40 -2.54 -0.03
N THR A 45 -4.81 -3.39 -0.98
CA THR A 45 -4.43 -4.81 -1.02
C THR A 45 -2.94 -4.98 -1.28
N ALA A 46 -2.36 -4.23 -2.22
CA ALA A 46 -0.92 -4.24 -2.49
C ALA A 46 -0.12 -3.78 -1.26
N ASP A 47 -0.61 -2.74 -0.57
CA ASP A 47 -0.01 -2.26 0.67
C ASP A 47 -0.06 -3.32 1.78
N LEU A 48 -1.18 -4.03 1.97
CA LEU A 48 -1.28 -5.10 2.97
C LEU A 48 -0.33 -6.27 2.70
N LEU A 49 -0.22 -6.71 1.43
CA LEU A 49 0.71 -7.78 1.04
C LEU A 49 2.17 -7.44 1.35
N PHE A 50 2.53 -6.17 1.21
CA PHE A 50 3.84 -5.66 1.60
C PHE A 50 4.00 -5.57 3.13
N LEU A 51 3.01 -4.98 3.83
CA LEU A 51 3.08 -4.69 5.25
C LEU A 51 3.25 -5.94 6.11
N VAL A 52 2.64 -7.06 5.71
CA VAL A 52 2.81 -8.35 6.43
C VAL A 52 4.24 -8.91 6.32
N MET A 53 5.07 -8.39 5.42
CA MET A 53 6.48 -8.78 5.29
C MET A 53 7.43 -7.90 6.11
N LEU A 54 7.00 -6.72 6.56
CA LEU A 54 7.86 -5.80 7.32
C LEU A 54 8.38 -6.37 8.65
N PRO A 55 7.65 -7.18 9.42
CA PRO A 55 8.19 -7.79 10.63
C PRO A 55 9.44 -8.64 10.38
N PHE A 56 9.52 -9.35 9.25
CA PHE A 56 10.69 -10.14 8.88
C PHE A 56 11.91 -9.25 8.62
N TRP A 57 11.71 -8.12 7.95
CA TRP A 57 12.76 -7.14 7.72
C TRP A 57 13.15 -6.40 9.00
N ALA A 58 12.20 -6.06 9.86
CA ALA A 58 12.49 -5.47 11.17
C ALA A 58 13.36 -6.41 12.02
N THR A 59 13.03 -7.70 12.05
CA THR A 59 13.82 -8.73 12.73
C THR A 59 15.22 -8.86 12.12
N TYR A 60 15.34 -8.88 10.79
CA TYR A 60 16.63 -8.94 10.08
C TYR A 60 17.58 -7.81 10.51
N TYR A 61 17.07 -6.57 10.60
CA TYR A 61 17.86 -5.43 11.08
C TYR A 61 18.14 -5.49 12.57
N ALA A 62 17.18 -5.95 13.40
CA ALA A 62 17.34 -6.07 14.84
C ALA A 62 18.40 -7.13 15.23
N PHE A 63 18.55 -8.19 14.41
CA PHE A 63 19.56 -9.22 14.59
C PHE A 63 20.88 -8.94 13.83
N GLY A 64 21.19 -7.67 13.58
CA GLY A 64 22.47 -7.29 12.98
C GLY A 64 22.65 -7.78 11.54
N LEU A 65 21.60 -7.69 10.71
CA LEU A 65 21.54 -8.17 9.34
C LEU A 65 21.62 -9.71 9.20
N ASN A 66 21.13 -10.44 10.23
CA ASN A 66 21.07 -11.89 10.19
C ASN A 66 19.66 -12.38 9.79
N TRP A 67 19.55 -13.01 8.63
CA TRP A 67 18.29 -13.54 8.07
C TRP A 67 18.04 -14.97 8.55
N ILE A 68 17.18 -15.13 9.54
CA ILE A 68 16.90 -16.43 10.20
C ILE A 68 15.73 -17.21 9.57
N PHE A 69 15.04 -16.65 8.56
CA PHE A 69 13.77 -17.20 8.06
C PHE A 69 13.92 -18.11 6.82
N GLY A 70 15.15 -18.40 6.42
CA GLY A 70 15.46 -19.28 5.28
C GLY A 70 15.20 -18.63 3.90
N THR A 71 15.59 -19.37 2.87
CA THR A 71 15.61 -18.88 1.48
C THR A 71 14.21 -18.58 0.93
N VAL A 72 13.22 -19.41 1.23
CA VAL A 72 11.85 -19.23 0.72
C VAL A 72 11.27 -17.90 1.18
N MET A 73 11.39 -17.58 2.48
CA MET A 73 10.92 -16.30 3.02
C MET A 73 11.74 -15.12 2.50
N CYS A 74 13.05 -15.28 2.26
CA CYS A 74 13.88 -14.27 1.62
C CYS A 74 13.36 -13.92 0.22
N LYS A 75 13.02 -14.91 -0.59
CA LYS A 75 12.45 -14.74 -1.93
C LYS A 75 11.06 -14.08 -1.87
N ILE A 76 10.15 -14.60 -1.05
CA ILE A 76 8.77 -14.10 -0.95
C ILE A 76 8.76 -12.67 -0.42
N SER A 77 9.43 -12.39 0.70
CA SER A 77 9.41 -11.06 1.32
C SER A 77 9.99 -10.00 0.40
N SER A 78 11.14 -10.27 -0.24
CA SER A 78 11.76 -9.35 -1.20
C SER A 78 10.88 -9.12 -2.43
N SER A 79 10.20 -10.17 -2.91
CA SER A 79 9.31 -10.07 -4.06
C SER A 79 8.07 -9.24 -3.74
N LEU A 80 7.46 -9.40 -2.56
CA LEU A 80 6.30 -8.62 -2.16
C LEU A 80 6.63 -7.13 -1.96
N LEU A 81 7.87 -6.79 -1.56
CA LEU A 81 8.36 -5.41 -1.57
C LEU A 81 8.36 -4.80 -2.99
N ASN A 82 8.91 -5.53 -3.97
CA ASN A 82 8.93 -5.06 -5.36
C ASN A 82 7.53 -5.06 -5.99
N LEU A 83 6.69 -6.04 -5.66
CA LEU A 83 5.30 -6.11 -6.11
C LEU A 83 4.52 -4.87 -5.65
N ASN A 84 4.68 -4.47 -4.39
CA ASN A 84 4.06 -3.25 -3.86
C ASN A 84 4.54 -2.00 -4.62
N LEU A 85 5.84 -1.86 -4.89
CA LEU A 85 6.37 -0.75 -5.68
C LEU A 85 5.65 -0.62 -7.03
N PHE A 86 5.62 -1.69 -7.83
CA PHE A 86 5.04 -1.65 -9.17
C PHE A 86 3.50 -1.55 -9.14
N ALA A 87 2.83 -2.34 -8.30
CA ALA A 87 1.37 -2.32 -8.21
C ALA A 87 0.87 -0.94 -7.76
N SER A 88 1.48 -0.35 -6.73
CA SER A 88 1.06 0.95 -6.20
C SER A 88 1.16 2.05 -7.24
N ILE A 89 2.31 2.19 -7.93
CA ILE A 89 2.45 3.25 -8.93
C ILE A 89 1.54 3.02 -10.14
N PHE A 90 1.32 1.77 -10.56
CA PHE A 90 0.42 1.47 -11.67
C PHE A 90 -1.04 1.78 -11.31
N PHE A 91 -1.51 1.46 -10.09
CA PHE A 91 -2.85 1.84 -9.65
C PHE A 91 -3.01 3.35 -9.51
N ILE A 92 -2.00 4.06 -8.98
CA ILE A 92 -1.98 5.53 -8.92
C ILE A 92 -2.06 6.13 -10.33
N THR A 93 -1.35 5.55 -11.29
CA THR A 93 -1.40 5.96 -12.70
C THR A 93 -2.78 5.74 -13.29
N CYS A 94 -3.40 4.56 -13.06
CA CYS A 94 -4.76 4.28 -13.49
C CYS A 94 -5.77 5.26 -12.89
N MET A 95 -5.64 5.61 -11.60
CA MET A 95 -6.49 6.62 -10.95
C MET A 95 -6.30 8.00 -11.59
N SER A 96 -5.08 8.38 -11.94
CA SER A 96 -4.78 9.66 -12.61
C SER A 96 -5.39 9.73 -14.00
N ILE A 97 -5.30 8.66 -14.79
CA ILE A 97 -5.95 8.52 -16.10
C ILE A 97 -7.47 8.56 -15.94
N ASP A 98 -8.01 7.86 -14.95
CA ASP A 98 -9.46 7.89 -14.69
C ASP A 98 -9.95 9.30 -14.38
N ARG A 99 -9.24 10.06 -13.56
CA ARG A 99 -9.58 11.45 -13.28
C ARG A 99 -9.46 12.35 -14.50
N TYR A 100 -8.41 12.18 -15.31
CA TYR A 100 -8.28 12.89 -16.58
C TYR A 100 -9.47 12.63 -17.51
N MET A 101 -9.85 11.37 -17.70
CA MET A 101 -10.99 11.01 -18.54
C MET A 101 -12.31 11.55 -17.99
N ALA A 102 -12.52 11.50 -16.67
CA ALA A 102 -13.75 11.97 -16.03
C ALA A 102 -13.92 13.50 -16.12
N ILE A 103 -12.83 14.26 -16.17
CA ILE A 103 -12.86 15.72 -16.18
C ILE A 103 -12.83 16.25 -17.60
N VAL A 104 -11.95 15.75 -18.46
CA VAL A 104 -11.75 16.29 -19.81
C VAL A 104 -12.70 15.66 -20.83
N TYR A 105 -13.10 14.39 -20.64
CA TYR A 105 -13.99 13.66 -21.55
C TYR A 105 -15.17 13.02 -20.81
N PRO A 106 -16.07 13.83 -20.19
CA PRO A 106 -17.12 13.31 -19.30
C PRO A 106 -18.07 12.31 -19.97
N LEU A 107 -18.43 12.54 -21.24
CA LEU A 107 -19.31 11.63 -21.99
C LEU A 107 -18.69 10.26 -22.25
N ARG A 108 -17.38 10.21 -22.51
CA ARG A 108 -16.63 8.93 -22.65
C ARG A 108 -16.47 8.24 -21.30
N SER A 109 -16.27 9.01 -20.24
CA SER A 109 -16.14 8.48 -18.88
C SER A 109 -17.42 7.81 -18.38
N GLN A 110 -18.61 8.31 -18.74
CA GLN A 110 -19.89 7.70 -18.39
C GLN A 110 -20.10 6.30 -19.00
N ARG A 111 -19.43 6.00 -20.11
CA ARG A 111 -19.46 4.66 -20.76
C ARG A 111 -18.52 3.65 -20.11
N ARG A 112 -17.68 4.07 -19.17
CA ARG A 112 -16.76 3.16 -18.46
C ARG A 112 -17.53 2.30 -17.48
N THR A 113 -17.36 0.99 -17.63
CA THR A 113 -18.00 -0.01 -16.77
C THR A 113 -17.08 -0.42 -15.62
N LEU A 114 -17.66 -0.91 -14.54
CA LEU A 114 -16.90 -1.51 -13.44
C LEU A 114 -16.11 -2.73 -13.92
N THR A 115 -16.67 -3.49 -14.88
CA THR A 115 -15.98 -4.62 -15.51
C THR A 115 -14.67 -4.22 -16.17
N GLN A 116 -14.63 -3.08 -16.87
CA GLN A 116 -13.38 -2.55 -17.44
C GLN A 116 -12.35 -2.21 -16.36
N ALA A 117 -12.78 -1.64 -15.22
CA ALA A 117 -11.89 -1.37 -14.12
C ALA A 117 -11.30 -2.65 -13.50
N VAL A 118 -12.09 -3.71 -13.40
CA VAL A 118 -11.63 -5.03 -12.94
C VAL A 118 -10.63 -5.64 -13.94
N ILE A 119 -10.91 -5.61 -15.23
CA ILE A 119 -9.97 -6.10 -16.26
C ILE A 119 -8.65 -5.33 -16.20
N VAL A 120 -8.68 -3.99 -16.11
CA VAL A 120 -7.48 -3.17 -15.94
C VAL A 120 -6.73 -3.55 -14.67
N SER A 121 -7.43 -3.80 -13.56
CA SER A 121 -6.79 -4.23 -12.32
C SER A 121 -6.08 -5.58 -12.46
N ILE A 122 -6.67 -6.54 -13.16
CA ILE A 122 -6.04 -7.84 -13.48
C ILE A 122 -4.77 -7.61 -14.31
N CYS A 123 -4.83 -6.77 -15.33
CA CYS A 123 -3.66 -6.43 -16.15
C CYS A 123 -2.55 -5.76 -15.31
N VAL A 124 -2.90 -4.85 -14.39
CA VAL A 124 -1.95 -4.21 -13.48
C VAL A 124 -1.26 -5.23 -12.59
N TRP A 125 -2.01 -6.16 -11.98
CA TRP A 125 -1.44 -7.23 -11.17
C TRP A 125 -0.51 -8.14 -11.99
N ALA A 126 -0.91 -8.52 -13.20
CA ALA A 126 -0.08 -9.34 -14.09
C ALA A 126 1.24 -8.63 -14.44
N LEU A 127 1.19 -7.33 -14.80
CA LEU A 127 2.37 -6.52 -15.08
C LEU A 127 3.29 -6.38 -13.86
N ALA A 128 2.71 -6.14 -12.67
CA ALA A 128 3.48 -6.02 -11.43
C ALA A 128 4.16 -7.35 -11.05
N ILE A 129 3.49 -8.49 -11.23
CA ILE A 129 4.05 -9.83 -11.01
C ILE A 129 5.19 -10.09 -11.99
N MET A 130 5.02 -9.80 -13.27
CA MET A 130 6.08 -9.96 -14.29
C MET A 130 7.30 -9.11 -13.95
N ALA A 131 7.11 -7.84 -13.56
CA ALA A 131 8.20 -6.95 -13.17
C ALA A 131 8.92 -7.41 -11.88
N THR A 132 8.24 -8.17 -11.04
CA THR A 132 8.76 -8.70 -9.77
C THR A 132 9.49 -10.03 -9.94
N PHE A 133 9.16 -10.80 -10.99
CA PHE A 133 9.68 -12.15 -11.21
C PHE A 133 11.21 -12.26 -11.14
N PRO A 134 12.02 -11.34 -11.72
CA PRO A 134 13.47 -11.39 -11.60
C PRO A 134 13.95 -11.32 -10.13
N THR A 135 13.28 -10.55 -9.29
CA THR A 135 13.60 -10.50 -7.85
C THR A 135 13.36 -11.86 -7.19
N PHE A 136 12.24 -12.52 -7.48
CA PHE A 136 11.96 -13.86 -6.96
C PHE A 136 13.00 -14.89 -7.42
N HIS A 137 13.44 -14.81 -8.68
CA HIS A 137 14.42 -15.73 -9.24
C HIS A 137 15.79 -15.57 -8.59
N PHE A 138 16.31 -14.33 -8.55
CA PHE A 138 17.68 -14.04 -8.13
C PHE A 138 17.86 -13.80 -6.63
N ARG A 139 16.81 -13.69 -5.82
CA ARG A 139 16.94 -13.51 -4.37
C ARG A 139 17.30 -14.83 -3.71
N ASN A 140 18.35 -14.82 -2.84
CA ASN A 140 18.83 -16.02 -2.18
C ASN A 140 19.42 -15.70 -0.80
N THR A 141 19.71 -16.73 0.00
CA THR A 141 20.38 -16.59 1.29
C THR A 141 21.79 -17.17 1.23
N TYR A 142 22.75 -16.41 1.73
CA TYR A 142 24.15 -16.80 1.81
C TYR A 142 24.68 -16.63 3.23
N TYR A 143 25.48 -17.60 3.67
CA TYR A 143 26.19 -17.51 4.93
C TYR A 143 27.52 -16.75 4.73
N LEU A 144 27.62 -15.60 5.37
CA LEU A 144 28.79 -14.73 5.35
C LEU A 144 29.72 -15.10 6.52
N LYS A 145 30.73 -15.94 6.27
CA LYS A 145 31.64 -16.45 7.29
C LYS A 145 32.35 -15.35 8.09
N ASN A 146 32.68 -14.21 7.46
CA ASN A 146 33.39 -13.11 8.11
C ASN A 146 32.56 -12.38 9.16
N LEU A 147 31.23 -12.44 9.07
CA LEU A 147 30.28 -11.75 9.95
C LEU A 147 29.44 -12.72 10.78
N ASP A 148 29.57 -14.04 10.52
CA ASP A 148 28.78 -15.10 11.15
C ASP A 148 27.26 -14.87 11.04
N VAL A 149 26.80 -14.43 9.86
CA VAL A 149 25.39 -14.13 9.60
C VAL A 149 24.91 -14.74 8.28
N HIS A 150 23.62 -15.04 8.19
CA HIS A 150 22.96 -15.33 6.93
C HIS A 150 22.41 -14.04 6.32
N ALA A 151 22.85 -13.70 5.10
CA ALA A 151 22.37 -12.53 4.39
C ALA A 151 21.34 -12.91 3.32
N CYS A 152 20.24 -12.16 3.24
CA CYS A 152 19.25 -12.26 2.16
C CYS A 152 19.63 -11.27 1.06
N ILE A 153 20.30 -11.71 -0.01
CA ILE A 153 20.91 -10.87 -1.05
C ILE A 153 20.48 -11.29 -2.46
N MET A 154 20.78 -10.45 -3.46
CA MET A 154 20.61 -10.81 -4.87
C MET A 154 21.78 -11.67 -5.32
N ASP A 155 21.46 -12.83 -5.88
CA ASP A 155 22.40 -13.86 -6.34
C ASP A 155 22.54 -13.79 -7.86
N PHE A 156 23.29 -12.80 -8.32
CA PHE A 156 23.58 -12.66 -9.75
C PHE A 156 24.85 -13.42 -10.13
N PRO A 157 24.97 -13.89 -11.39
CA PRO A 157 26.20 -14.50 -11.89
C PRO A 157 27.41 -13.58 -11.67
N GLU A 158 28.47 -14.06 -11.00
CA GLU A 158 29.64 -13.28 -10.60
C GLU A 158 30.25 -12.49 -11.75
N LYS A 159 30.42 -13.12 -12.92
CA LYS A 159 31.01 -12.50 -14.12
C LYS A 159 30.28 -11.23 -14.59
N HIS A 160 29.00 -11.10 -14.29
CA HIS A 160 28.12 -10.01 -14.75
C HIS A 160 27.33 -9.35 -13.61
N TYR A 161 27.81 -9.49 -12.36
CA TYR A 161 27.09 -9.02 -11.18
C TYR A 161 26.72 -7.54 -11.27
N SER A 162 27.69 -6.67 -11.58
CA SER A 162 27.44 -5.23 -11.72
C SER A 162 26.42 -4.92 -12.83
N SER A 163 26.55 -5.59 -13.99
CA SER A 163 25.62 -5.40 -15.12
C SER A 163 24.18 -5.77 -14.75
N TRP A 164 23.97 -6.85 -13.99
CA TRP A 164 22.66 -7.25 -13.52
C TRP A 164 22.10 -6.26 -12.49
N CYS A 165 22.93 -5.77 -11.56
CA CYS A 165 22.53 -4.74 -10.60
C CYS A 165 22.05 -3.47 -11.31
N VAL A 166 22.84 -3.01 -12.31
CA VAL A 166 22.50 -1.84 -13.13
C VAL A 166 21.19 -2.07 -13.90
N ALA A 167 21.06 -3.21 -14.60
CA ALA A 167 19.87 -3.52 -15.38
C ALA A 167 18.59 -3.55 -14.52
N MET A 168 18.63 -4.21 -13.35
CA MET A 168 17.51 -4.28 -12.42
C MET A 168 17.16 -2.91 -11.84
N SER A 169 18.15 -2.09 -11.55
CA SER A 169 17.94 -0.72 -11.07
C SER A 169 17.32 0.17 -12.15
N LEU A 170 17.80 0.09 -13.40
CA LEU A 170 17.23 0.82 -14.52
C LEU A 170 15.78 0.42 -14.82
N VAL A 171 15.44 -0.88 -14.73
CA VAL A 171 14.06 -1.36 -14.85
C VAL A 171 13.17 -0.72 -13.78
N LYS A 172 13.60 -0.70 -12.51
CA LYS A 172 12.85 -0.06 -11.41
C LYS A 172 12.68 1.45 -11.64
N ILE A 173 13.74 2.15 -12.05
CA ILE A 173 13.69 3.60 -12.32
C ILE A 173 12.76 3.88 -13.49
N THR A 174 12.89 3.15 -14.60
CA THR A 174 12.14 3.43 -15.83
C THR A 174 10.67 3.07 -15.67
N PHE A 175 10.34 1.83 -15.29
CA PHE A 175 8.98 1.33 -15.23
C PHE A 175 8.31 1.55 -13.88
N GLY A 176 9.08 1.59 -12.79
CA GLY A 176 8.57 1.85 -11.44
C GLY A 176 8.45 3.34 -11.12
N PHE A 177 9.01 4.24 -11.92
CA PHE A 177 8.97 5.67 -11.62
C PHE A 177 8.83 6.56 -12.86
N CYS A 178 9.83 6.64 -13.76
CA CYS A 178 9.87 7.67 -14.82
C CYS A 178 8.68 7.59 -15.76
N MET A 179 8.36 6.42 -16.29
CA MET A 179 7.24 6.24 -17.23
C MET A 179 5.88 6.54 -16.58
N PRO A 180 5.53 5.95 -15.41
CA PRO A 180 4.29 6.28 -14.73
C PRO A 180 4.17 7.75 -14.35
N VAL A 181 5.23 8.36 -13.82
CA VAL A 181 5.24 9.77 -13.42
C VAL A 181 5.01 10.69 -14.63
N THR A 182 5.61 10.38 -15.78
CA THR A 182 5.37 11.14 -17.04
C THR A 182 3.91 11.08 -17.44
N VAL A 183 3.26 9.91 -17.37
CA VAL A 183 1.82 9.76 -17.65
C VAL A 183 0.98 10.58 -16.66
N ILE A 184 1.29 10.50 -15.37
CA ILE A 184 0.61 11.24 -14.31
C ILE A 184 0.71 12.75 -14.56
N ILE A 185 1.92 13.27 -14.75
CA ILE A 185 2.16 14.70 -15.03
C ILE A 185 1.36 15.15 -16.27
N THR A 186 1.38 14.35 -17.34
CA THR A 186 0.62 14.64 -18.57
C THR A 186 -0.89 14.73 -18.28
N CYS A 187 -1.45 13.81 -17.49
CA CYS A 187 -2.86 13.86 -17.09
C CYS A 187 -3.19 15.15 -16.33
N TYR A 188 -2.38 15.53 -15.34
CA TYR A 188 -2.64 16.71 -14.52
C TYR A 188 -2.43 18.02 -15.29
N LEU A 189 -1.44 18.09 -16.18
CA LEU A 189 -1.26 19.24 -17.07
C LEU A 189 -2.48 19.44 -17.97
N LYS A 190 -3.00 18.37 -18.59
CA LYS A 190 -4.20 18.43 -19.44
C LYS A 190 -5.45 18.81 -18.64
N ILE A 191 -5.61 18.33 -17.42
CA ILE A 191 -6.69 18.74 -16.48
C ILE A 191 -6.57 20.25 -16.19
N GLY A 192 -5.38 20.74 -15.87
CA GLY A 192 -5.13 22.16 -15.60
C GLY A 192 -5.43 23.05 -16.79
N LEU A 193 -5.01 22.64 -17.99
CA LEU A 193 -5.32 23.36 -19.22
C LEU A 193 -6.83 23.37 -19.53
N HIS A 194 -7.52 22.26 -19.28
CA HIS A 194 -8.97 22.17 -19.44
C HIS A 194 -9.69 23.15 -18.51
N PHE A 195 -9.30 23.27 -17.24
CA PHE A 195 -9.88 24.23 -16.31
C PHE A 195 -9.64 25.70 -16.71
N LYS A 196 -8.48 26.03 -17.28
CA LYS A 196 -8.21 27.38 -17.79
C LYS A 196 -9.10 27.75 -18.98
N LYS A 197 -9.44 26.78 -19.85
CA LYS A 197 -10.27 27.00 -21.04
C LYS A 197 -11.78 26.99 -20.75
N SER A 198 -12.23 26.26 -19.72
CA SER A 198 -13.66 26.05 -19.42
C SER A 198 -14.19 27.17 -18.54
N LYS A 199 -14.96 28.10 -19.11
CA LYS A 199 -15.75 29.14 -18.42
C LYS A 199 -17.16 28.65 -18.00
N GLY A 200 -17.42 27.33 -17.99
CA GLY A 200 -18.73 26.74 -17.82
C GLY A 200 -19.28 26.71 -16.37
N PRO A 201 -20.59 26.50 -16.21
CA PRO A 201 -21.30 26.65 -14.94
C PRO A 201 -20.94 25.61 -13.85
N VAL A 202 -21.14 26.05 -12.60
CA VAL A 202 -20.59 25.52 -11.33
C VAL A 202 -21.24 24.22 -10.85
N ILE A 203 -22.29 23.70 -11.49
CA ILE A 203 -23.28 22.80 -10.86
C ILE A 203 -22.79 21.38 -10.51
N ASN A 204 -21.65 20.91 -11.01
CA ASN A 204 -21.11 19.57 -10.67
C ASN A 204 -19.62 19.60 -10.28
N ARG A 205 -19.09 20.77 -9.98
CA ARG A 205 -17.68 21.02 -9.70
C ARG A 205 -17.23 20.38 -8.38
N GLN A 206 -18.04 20.47 -7.35
CA GLN A 206 -17.64 20.12 -5.97
C GLN A 206 -17.32 18.63 -5.75
N SER A 207 -18.07 17.71 -6.37
CA SER A 207 -17.79 16.26 -6.25
C SER A 207 -16.55 15.83 -7.05
N ARG A 208 -16.40 16.38 -8.27
CA ARG A 208 -15.22 16.15 -9.12
C ARG A 208 -13.93 16.72 -8.52
N ASP A 209 -14.01 17.93 -7.96
CA ASP A 209 -12.88 18.59 -7.30
C ASP A 209 -12.41 17.83 -6.06
N ARG A 210 -13.33 17.16 -5.36
CA ARG A 210 -12.98 16.36 -4.17
C ARG A 210 -12.16 15.12 -4.52
N VAL A 211 -12.62 14.32 -5.48
CA VAL A 211 -11.87 13.10 -5.88
C VAL A 211 -10.54 13.48 -6.53
N LEU A 212 -10.52 14.57 -7.30
CA LEU A 212 -9.26 15.10 -7.83
C LEU A 212 -8.28 15.47 -6.71
N LYS A 213 -8.74 16.14 -5.65
CA LYS A 213 -7.91 16.46 -4.48
C LYS A 213 -7.32 15.21 -3.81
N ILE A 214 -8.12 14.14 -3.65
CA ILE A 214 -7.64 12.88 -3.07
C ILE A 214 -6.54 12.28 -3.95
N VAL A 215 -6.80 12.12 -5.25
CA VAL A 215 -5.83 11.52 -6.16
C VAL A 215 -4.57 12.38 -6.27
N THR A 216 -4.72 13.72 -6.31
CA THR A 216 -3.56 14.63 -6.28
C THR A 216 -2.73 14.47 -5.01
N ALA A 217 -3.38 14.36 -3.85
CA ALA A 217 -2.68 14.15 -2.58
C ALA A 217 -1.93 12.81 -2.56
N ILE A 218 -2.52 11.74 -3.09
CA ILE A 218 -1.87 10.42 -3.22
C ILE A 218 -0.64 10.52 -4.14
N VAL A 219 -0.77 11.18 -5.29
CA VAL A 219 0.33 11.37 -6.24
C VAL A 219 1.48 12.17 -5.61
N VAL A 220 1.17 13.30 -4.95
CA VAL A 220 2.19 14.12 -4.29
C VAL A 220 2.88 13.32 -3.19
N CYS A 221 2.11 12.59 -2.37
CA CYS A 221 2.67 11.73 -1.33
C CYS A 221 3.58 10.65 -1.92
N PHE A 222 3.14 9.98 -3.00
CA PHE A 222 3.96 8.99 -3.70
C PHE A 222 5.29 9.60 -4.17
N LEU A 223 5.24 10.75 -4.83
CA LEU A 223 6.45 11.42 -5.33
C LEU A 223 7.40 11.78 -4.18
N VAL A 224 6.90 12.38 -3.11
CA VAL A 224 7.72 12.76 -1.94
C VAL A 224 8.38 11.54 -1.30
N CYS A 225 7.65 10.43 -1.18
CA CYS A 225 8.15 9.21 -0.55
C CYS A 225 9.15 8.45 -1.43
N TRP A 226 8.90 8.34 -2.75
CA TRP A 226 9.68 7.48 -3.64
C TRP A 226 10.80 8.19 -4.40
N LEU A 227 10.70 9.51 -4.64
CA LEU A 227 11.71 10.26 -5.40
C LEU A 227 13.12 10.13 -4.79
N PRO A 228 13.33 10.28 -3.46
CA PRO A 228 14.66 10.12 -2.88
C PRO A 228 15.28 8.75 -3.15
N PHE A 229 14.50 7.67 -3.02
CA PHE A 229 14.94 6.31 -3.33
C PHE A 229 15.38 6.15 -4.79
N HIS A 230 14.59 6.65 -5.74
CA HIS A 230 14.92 6.53 -7.16
C HIS A 230 16.12 7.40 -7.55
N LEU A 231 16.30 8.58 -6.95
CA LEU A 231 17.47 9.43 -7.16
C LEU A 231 18.74 8.75 -6.64
N LEU A 232 18.73 8.20 -5.44
CA LEU A 232 19.87 7.48 -4.86
C LEU A 232 20.17 6.19 -5.63
N THR A 233 19.13 5.45 -6.06
CA THR A 233 19.32 4.28 -6.93
C THR A 233 19.94 4.66 -8.27
N PHE A 234 19.60 5.83 -8.82
CA PHE A 234 20.21 6.32 -10.05
C PHE A 234 21.69 6.72 -9.83
N LEU A 235 22.02 7.34 -8.70
CA LEU A 235 23.41 7.61 -8.34
C LEU A 235 24.21 6.30 -8.14
N ASP A 236 23.64 5.28 -7.50
CA ASP A 236 24.25 3.95 -7.37
C ASP A 236 24.52 3.32 -8.75
N VAL A 237 23.63 3.50 -9.72
CA VAL A 237 23.85 3.07 -11.11
C VAL A 237 25.05 3.79 -11.73
N LEU A 238 25.17 5.11 -11.55
CA LEU A 238 26.26 5.89 -12.11
C LEU A 238 27.63 5.52 -11.50
N THR A 239 27.67 5.22 -10.20
CA THR A 239 28.92 4.73 -9.55
C THR A 239 29.30 3.33 -10.03
N ARG A 240 28.34 2.40 -10.16
CA ARG A 240 28.58 1.05 -10.68
C ARG A 240 29.01 1.01 -12.16
N MET A 241 28.61 2.02 -12.93
CA MET A 241 29.03 2.19 -14.32
C MET A 241 30.36 2.96 -14.45
N GLU A 242 31.01 3.27 -13.33
CA GLU A 242 32.27 4.02 -13.27
C GLU A 242 32.19 5.42 -13.93
N ILE A 243 30.95 5.97 -14.09
CA ILE A 243 30.74 7.33 -14.58
C ILE A 243 31.10 8.35 -13.49
N ILE A 244 30.80 8.00 -12.24
CA ILE A 244 31.18 8.77 -11.04
C ILE A 244 32.14 7.91 -10.23
N MET A 245 33.39 8.36 -10.10
CA MET A 245 34.46 7.67 -9.36
C MET A 245 34.82 8.43 -8.09
N ASP A 246 33.82 8.88 -7.33
CA ASP A 246 34.04 9.61 -6.07
C ASP A 246 33.59 8.75 -4.87
N CYS A 247 34.55 8.27 -4.08
CA CYS A 247 34.30 7.48 -2.88
C CYS A 247 33.39 8.16 -1.87
N LYS A 248 33.33 9.50 -1.85
CA LYS A 248 32.42 10.23 -0.94
C LYS A 248 30.97 10.08 -1.38
N ILE A 249 30.73 10.08 -2.70
CA ILE A 249 29.39 9.86 -3.27
C ILE A 249 28.94 8.43 -3.02
N GLU A 250 29.84 7.46 -3.21
CA GLU A 250 29.54 6.05 -2.93
C GLU A 250 29.16 5.83 -1.46
N THR A 251 29.98 6.31 -0.52
CA THR A 251 29.72 6.25 0.92
C THR A 251 28.41 6.96 1.29
N PHE A 252 28.11 8.11 0.67
CA PHE A 252 26.87 8.82 0.90
C PHE A 252 25.65 8.01 0.42
N VAL A 253 25.71 7.41 -0.78
CA VAL A 253 24.64 6.59 -1.35
C VAL A 253 24.38 5.38 -0.45
N GLU A 254 25.42 4.67 -0.02
CA GLU A 254 25.30 3.52 0.88
C GLU A 254 24.63 3.87 2.21
N ALA A 255 24.97 5.03 2.79
CA ALA A 255 24.38 5.50 4.04
C ALA A 255 22.95 6.01 3.89
N ALA A 256 22.62 6.67 2.76
CA ALA A 256 21.34 7.31 2.53
C ALA A 256 20.27 6.36 1.98
N LEU A 257 20.64 5.30 1.24
CA LEU A 257 19.72 4.32 0.65
C LEU A 257 18.77 3.70 1.69
N PRO A 258 19.21 3.18 2.84
CA PRO A 258 18.32 2.61 3.85
C PRO A 258 17.30 3.62 4.38
N ILE A 259 17.70 4.89 4.55
CA ILE A 259 16.81 5.96 5.01
C ILE A 259 15.75 6.26 3.94
N SER A 260 16.15 6.33 2.67
CA SER A 260 15.23 6.57 1.56
C SER A 260 14.22 5.41 1.37
N ILE A 261 14.63 4.18 1.64
CA ILE A 261 13.74 3.01 1.66
C ILE A 261 12.69 3.14 2.77
N CYS A 262 13.08 3.59 3.98
CA CYS A 262 12.13 3.86 5.05
C CYS A 262 11.08 4.90 4.65
N LEU A 263 11.54 5.99 4.01
CA LEU A 263 10.64 7.02 3.51
C LEU A 263 9.70 6.47 2.43
N ALA A 264 10.20 5.66 1.50
CA ALA A 264 9.39 5.01 0.48
C ALA A 264 8.32 4.11 1.10
N PHE A 265 8.67 3.31 2.10
CA PHE A 265 7.75 2.41 2.80
C PHE A 265 6.66 3.15 3.57
N SER A 266 6.92 4.35 4.07
CA SER A 266 5.92 5.16 4.75
C SER A 266 4.73 5.56 3.85
N ASN A 267 4.89 5.52 2.51
CA ASN A 267 3.80 5.74 1.56
C ASN A 267 2.59 4.83 1.84
N SER A 268 2.82 3.55 2.16
CA SER A 268 1.75 2.58 2.42
C SER A 268 0.95 2.86 3.70
N CYS A 269 1.51 3.59 4.69
CA CYS A 269 0.74 4.04 5.86
C CYS A 269 0.03 5.37 5.62
N ILE A 270 0.53 6.22 4.72
CA ILE A 270 -0.02 7.55 4.50
C ILE A 270 -1.28 7.48 3.65
N ASN A 271 -1.38 6.52 2.71
CA ASN A 271 -2.54 6.35 1.83
C ASN A 271 -3.89 6.32 2.59
N PRO A 272 -4.10 5.50 3.63
CA PRO A 272 -5.35 5.51 4.41
C PRO A 272 -5.64 6.85 5.08
N LEU A 273 -4.61 7.55 5.56
CA LEU A 273 -4.78 8.87 6.19
C LEU A 273 -5.29 9.89 5.18
N LEU A 274 -4.79 9.88 3.94
CA LEU A 274 -5.26 10.77 2.89
C LEU A 274 -6.74 10.56 2.58
N TYR A 275 -7.23 9.31 2.57
CA TYR A 275 -8.66 9.03 2.40
C TYR A 275 -9.49 9.57 3.56
N CYS A 276 -8.98 9.48 4.80
CA CYS A 276 -9.65 10.01 5.98
C CYS A 276 -9.68 11.54 6.01
N PHE A 277 -8.59 12.22 5.69
CA PHE A 277 -8.51 13.68 5.79
C PHE A 277 -9.16 14.39 4.61
N VAL A 278 -9.01 13.90 3.40
CA VAL A 278 -9.50 14.55 2.17
C VAL A 278 -10.87 14.01 1.75
N GLY A 279 -11.21 12.76 2.11
CA GLY A 279 -12.42 12.04 1.68
C GLY A 279 -13.61 12.19 2.64
N ASN A 280 -14.44 13.24 2.54
CA ASN A 280 -15.65 13.38 3.38
C ASN A 280 -16.62 12.19 3.26
N GLN A 281 -16.74 11.58 2.07
CA GLN A 281 -17.57 10.39 1.86
C GLN A 281 -17.01 9.20 2.62
N PHE A 282 -15.70 8.98 2.54
CA PHE A 282 -15.01 7.95 3.31
C PHE A 282 -15.25 8.12 4.81
N ARG A 283 -15.14 9.35 5.34
CA ARG A 283 -15.44 9.65 6.76
C ARG A 283 -16.88 9.35 7.16
N LYS A 284 -17.85 9.65 6.28
CA LYS A 284 -19.26 9.30 6.52
C LYS A 284 -19.44 7.78 6.56
N ASN A 285 -18.89 7.08 5.58
CA ASN A 285 -18.96 5.64 5.48
C ASN A 285 -18.29 4.96 6.68
N PHE A 286 -17.13 5.45 7.10
CA PHE A 286 -16.41 4.97 8.28
C PHE A 286 -17.23 5.14 9.58
N ARG A 287 -17.84 6.31 9.81
CA ARG A 287 -18.74 6.53 10.96
C ARG A 287 -19.94 5.58 10.93
N HIS A 288 -20.50 5.32 9.77
CA HIS A 288 -21.61 4.39 9.61
C HIS A 288 -21.19 2.96 9.95
N VAL A 289 -20.03 2.49 9.50
CA VAL A 289 -19.48 1.16 9.85
C VAL A 289 -19.30 1.04 11.37
N ILE A 290 -18.68 2.04 12.01
CA ILE A 290 -18.49 2.04 13.46
C ILE A 290 -19.84 1.98 14.20
N SER A 291 -20.84 2.77 13.77
CA SER A 291 -22.16 2.77 14.39
C SER A 291 -22.89 1.43 14.24
N SER A 292 -22.71 0.76 13.09
CA SER A 292 -23.26 -0.57 12.83
C SER A 292 -22.61 -1.65 13.71
N ILE A 293 -21.29 -1.62 13.87
CA ILE A 293 -20.57 -2.53 14.75
C ILE A 293 -21.00 -2.34 16.21
N LYS A 294 -21.11 -1.10 16.68
CA LYS A 294 -21.58 -0.81 18.05
C LYS A 294 -23.00 -1.34 18.29
N ARG A 295 -23.90 -1.21 17.31
CA ARG A 295 -25.26 -1.77 17.40
C ARG A 295 -25.24 -3.29 17.51
N LEU A 296 -24.44 -3.99 16.69
CA LEU A 296 -24.30 -5.43 16.74
C LEU A 296 -23.74 -5.93 18.08
N GLN A 297 -22.76 -5.22 18.63
CA GLN A 297 -22.20 -5.53 19.95
C GLN A 297 -23.24 -5.35 21.08
N SER A 298 -24.03 -4.26 21.03
CA SER A 298 -25.12 -3.99 21.95
C SER A 298 -26.19 -5.08 21.90
N THR A 299 -26.59 -5.52 20.71
CA THR A 299 -27.58 -6.59 20.52
C THR A 299 -27.06 -7.93 21.03
N ASN A 300 -25.79 -8.26 20.77
CA ASN A 300 -25.18 -9.49 21.26
C ASN A 300 -25.02 -9.50 22.79
N SER A 301 -24.71 -8.37 23.43
CA SER A 301 -24.62 -8.26 24.88
C SER A 301 -25.98 -8.41 25.55
N GLN A 302 -27.07 -7.87 24.95
CA GLN A 302 -28.44 -8.08 25.42
C GLN A 302 -28.88 -9.54 25.30
N HIS A 303 -28.54 -10.20 24.19
CA HIS A 303 -28.86 -11.63 23.98
C HIS A 303 -28.11 -12.53 24.96
N SER A 304 -26.85 -12.23 25.26
CA SER A 304 -26.03 -12.93 26.26
C SER A 304 -26.55 -12.73 27.68
N SER A 305 -27.01 -11.50 28.00
CA SER A 305 -27.60 -11.20 29.31
C SER A 305 -28.97 -11.88 29.51
N SER A 306 -29.80 -11.92 28.45
CA SER A 306 -31.10 -12.61 28.48
C SER A 306 -30.93 -14.12 28.64
N ARG A 307 -29.92 -14.73 28.00
CA ARG A 307 -29.61 -16.18 28.15
C ARG A 307 -29.14 -16.52 29.56
N LYS A 308 -28.27 -15.69 30.16
CA LYS A 308 -27.88 -15.86 31.58
C LYS A 308 -29.05 -15.72 32.56
N GLY A 309 -30.02 -14.84 32.27
CA GLY A 309 -31.21 -14.66 33.08
C GLY A 309 -32.21 -15.83 32.99
N SER A 310 -32.28 -16.55 31.85
CA SER A 310 -33.09 -17.74 31.70
C SER A 310 -32.47 -18.94 32.45
N ASP A 311 -31.15 -19.11 32.33
CA ASP A 311 -30.44 -20.20 33.01
C ASP A 311 -30.48 -20.07 34.54
N LEU A 312 -30.50 -18.85 35.08
CA LEU A 312 -30.65 -18.62 36.53
C LEU A 312 -32.08 -18.85 37.04
N ARG A 313 -33.11 -18.70 36.19
CA ARG A 313 -34.51 -19.01 36.55
C ARG A 313 -34.80 -20.51 36.57
N GLU A 314 -34.12 -21.30 35.75
CA GLU A 314 -34.25 -22.77 35.77
C GLU A 314 -33.53 -23.42 36.95
N MET A 315 -32.61 -22.72 37.63
CA MET A 315 -31.87 -23.23 38.81
C MET A 315 -32.54 -22.91 40.17
N GLU A 316 -33.70 -22.22 40.18
CA GLU A 316 -34.41 -21.97 41.45
C GLU A 316 -35.20 -23.22 41.86
N PRO A 317 -34.86 -23.90 43.00
CA PRO A 317 -35.54 -25.13 43.40
C PRO A 317 -36.97 -24.80 43.87
N ASN A 318 -37.93 -25.59 43.37
CA ASN A 318 -39.34 -25.57 43.71
C ASN A 318 -39.52 -25.57 45.25
N ARG A 319 -39.86 -24.45 45.84
CA ARG A 319 -40.22 -24.33 47.27
C ARG A 319 -41.59 -24.95 47.46
N PRO A 320 -41.80 -25.98 48.27
CA PRO A 320 -43.09 -26.57 48.49
C PRO A 320 -43.98 -25.57 49.22
N LYS A 321 -45.19 -25.35 48.70
CA LYS A 321 -46.27 -24.58 49.35
C LYS A 321 -46.71 -25.36 50.62
N GLY A 322 -46.30 -24.84 51.78
CA GLY A 322 -46.82 -25.33 53.07
C GLY A 322 -48.31 -25.11 53.17
N ASN A 323 -49.07 -26.20 53.28
CA ASN A 323 -50.47 -26.17 53.70
C ASN A 323 -50.55 -25.65 55.17
N ALA A 324 -51.19 -24.55 55.39
CA ALA A 324 -51.68 -24.15 56.71
C ALA A 324 -53.17 -24.56 56.79
N THR A 325 -53.41 -25.63 57.51
CA THR A 325 -54.73 -25.97 58.01
C THR A 325 -54.81 -25.49 59.43
N VAL A 326 -56.00 -24.92 59.79
CA VAL A 326 -56.65 -24.52 61.02
C VAL A 326 -56.45 -23.07 61.38
#